data_78d2bc6a0bb63d9560761d4b5d2e380c
#
_entry.id   78d2bc6a0bb63d9560761d4b5d2e380c
#
_cell.length_a   1.000
_cell.length_b   1.000
_cell.length_c   1.000
_cell.angle_alpha   90.00
_cell.angle_beta   90.00
_cell.angle_gamma   90.00
#
_symmetry.space_group_name_H-M   'P 1'
#
loop_
_entity.id
_entity.type
_entity.pdbx_description
1 polymer ?
#
loop_
_entity_poly.entity_id
_entity_poly.type
_entity_poly.pdbx_seq_one_letter_code
_entity_poly.pdbx_strand_id
1 'polypeptide(L)'
;MLMGMVYKLKPTKEQSDELRSWIDMLYCQYNYNLKDRNITYQASQEDWSSSHNFPVTHCPLTCCISRNGASGEVYTQKPNKKTGFPKRRSAGAIQDANLKQLKITRPWYKKVNSTALQQNIKRLDNAFDGLFSVGKGRPKPKHRSKFKSFTITNIDNKDITSTGINIKSLGWVDYHNSRFIPEGFVVKSATIRQKSDGWYISLKVEDKTVPQSVEVQPEGVKTVIGCDLGLTKLVHLSDGSQIDNPRFSTNKRTRRLMRVRSRRASRKKGRANKRKAYECVGRLHHRVKQQRDAYQWQVANKIVKRADAVILEDLNIKGMSAGCKPKKDENGNYAKNGQSRKVGLNRSIVDASWYSLTQKINVVAAKSGVLVVKVAPQHTSQKCSHCGHIDKNSRDGEKFICTECGHHDHSDLQAARNIRLKGIEQLGLPLACKYPAKYLKELVRGDSSEPVQLSDCLGMYETPYPESTGVKEKKTPLSKQKAFAGEPVR
;
A
#
# COMPACT_ATOMS: atom_id res chain seq x y z
N MET A 1 9.05 -14.06 -11.80
CA MET A 1 8.59 -13.17 -10.68
C MET A 1 8.99 -11.72 -10.94
N LEU A 2 8.09 -10.80 -10.63
CA LEU A 2 8.32 -9.36 -10.70
C LEU A 2 8.37 -8.77 -9.29
N MET A 3 9.44 -8.07 -8.94
CA MET A 3 9.63 -7.50 -7.60
C MET A 3 10.01 -6.02 -7.64
N GLY A 4 9.67 -5.30 -6.59
CA GLY A 4 10.11 -3.92 -6.34
C GLY A 4 11.11 -3.87 -5.19
N MET A 5 12.31 -3.37 -5.43
CA MET A 5 13.35 -3.19 -4.42
C MET A 5 13.63 -1.72 -4.21
N VAL A 6 13.57 -1.25 -2.97
CA VAL A 6 13.69 0.18 -2.65
C VAL A 6 14.98 0.43 -1.85
N TYR A 7 15.79 1.37 -2.32
CA TYR A 7 17.05 1.77 -1.70
C TYR A 7 17.07 3.27 -1.44
N LYS A 8 17.83 3.70 -0.43
CA LYS A 8 18.07 5.10 -0.15
C LYS A 8 19.33 5.56 -0.89
N LEU A 9 19.20 6.59 -1.72
CA LEU A 9 20.31 7.22 -2.43
C LEU A 9 21.03 8.23 -1.52
N LYS A 10 22.32 8.44 -1.80
CA LYS A 10 23.21 9.42 -1.18
C LYS A 10 23.79 10.34 -2.27
N PRO A 11 22.96 11.10 -2.99
CA PRO A 11 23.48 12.01 -4.01
C PRO A 11 24.30 13.13 -3.39
N THR A 12 25.30 13.63 -4.10
CA THR A 12 25.99 14.88 -3.77
C THR A 12 25.01 16.05 -3.80
N LYS A 13 25.46 17.22 -3.38
CA LYS A 13 24.61 18.42 -3.42
C LYS A 13 24.22 18.76 -4.85
N GLU A 14 25.20 18.73 -5.77
CA GLU A 14 25.04 19.00 -7.21
C GLU A 14 24.05 18.00 -7.84
N GLN A 15 24.25 16.71 -7.63
CA GLN A 15 23.34 15.65 -8.09
C GLN A 15 21.92 15.82 -7.52
N SER A 16 21.83 16.19 -6.25
CA SER A 16 20.50 16.42 -5.62
C SER A 16 19.78 17.63 -6.22
N ASP A 17 20.51 18.70 -6.57
CA ASP A 17 19.94 19.88 -7.21
C ASP A 17 19.56 19.59 -8.66
N GLU A 18 20.35 18.79 -9.37
CA GLU A 18 20.01 18.33 -10.71
C GLU A 18 18.77 17.43 -10.73
N LEU A 19 18.66 16.48 -9.81
CA LEU A 19 17.44 15.65 -9.65
C LEU A 19 16.20 16.50 -9.36
N ARG A 20 16.32 17.59 -8.60
CA ARG A 20 15.23 18.54 -8.37
C ARG A 20 14.86 19.28 -9.66
N SER A 21 15.85 19.72 -10.42
CA SER A 21 15.66 20.37 -11.73
C SER A 21 14.93 19.43 -12.69
N TRP A 22 15.30 18.14 -12.73
CA TRP A 22 14.57 17.15 -13.53
C TRP A 22 13.11 17.01 -13.12
N ILE A 23 12.84 16.95 -11.81
CA ILE A 23 11.45 16.90 -11.32
C ILE A 23 10.67 18.15 -11.74
N ASP A 24 11.29 19.35 -11.74
CA ASP A 24 10.63 20.59 -12.15
C ASP A 24 10.31 20.58 -13.64
N MET A 25 11.26 20.17 -14.47
CA MET A 25 11.07 20.05 -15.92
C MET A 25 9.98 19.01 -16.27
N LEU A 26 10.02 17.84 -15.64
CA LEU A 26 9.03 16.78 -15.85
C LEU A 26 7.63 17.17 -15.32
N TYR A 27 7.55 17.93 -14.25
CA TYR A 27 6.30 18.54 -13.76
C TYR A 27 5.71 19.49 -14.81
N CYS A 28 6.51 20.39 -15.37
CA CYS A 28 6.06 21.28 -16.43
C CYS A 28 5.58 20.49 -17.66
N GLN A 29 6.38 19.55 -18.14
CA GLN A 29 6.03 18.69 -19.28
C GLN A 29 4.71 17.96 -19.06
N TYR A 30 4.51 17.35 -17.87
CA TYR A 30 3.26 16.63 -17.55
C TYR A 30 2.04 17.54 -17.67
N ASN A 31 2.10 18.72 -17.06
CA ASN A 31 0.95 19.63 -17.03
C ASN A 31 0.67 20.26 -18.41
N TYR A 32 1.72 20.54 -19.19
CA TYR A 32 1.55 21.02 -20.55
C TYR A 32 0.94 19.97 -21.46
N ASN A 33 1.42 18.73 -21.40
CA ASN A 33 0.86 17.62 -22.16
C ASN A 33 -0.60 17.34 -21.76
N LEU A 34 -0.94 17.45 -20.48
CA LEU A 34 -2.32 17.35 -20.02
C LEU A 34 -3.20 18.49 -20.57
N LYS A 35 -2.69 19.73 -20.53
CA LYS A 35 -3.40 20.91 -21.09
C LYS A 35 -3.66 20.72 -22.58
N ASP A 36 -2.65 20.30 -23.33
CA ASP A 36 -2.72 20.00 -24.75
C ASP A 36 -3.84 18.98 -25.07
N ARG A 37 -3.88 17.84 -24.36
CA ARG A 37 -4.97 16.83 -24.53
C ARG A 37 -6.35 17.40 -24.17
N ASN A 38 -6.44 18.23 -23.14
CA ASN A 38 -7.71 18.83 -22.76
C ASN A 38 -8.23 19.82 -23.80
N ILE A 39 -7.37 20.66 -24.36
CA ILE A 39 -7.73 21.61 -25.44
C ILE A 39 -8.17 20.83 -26.68
N THR A 40 -7.44 19.81 -27.08
CA THR A 40 -7.79 18.97 -28.24
C THR A 40 -9.14 18.29 -28.04
N TYR A 41 -9.40 17.78 -26.83
CA TYR A 41 -10.71 17.19 -26.53
C TYR A 41 -11.84 18.20 -26.57
N GLN A 42 -11.66 19.40 -26.03
CA GLN A 42 -12.66 20.48 -26.12
C GLN A 42 -12.95 20.86 -27.57
N ALA A 43 -11.91 21.11 -28.36
CA ALA A 43 -12.07 21.41 -29.77
C ALA A 43 -12.79 20.29 -30.54
N SER A 44 -12.57 19.02 -30.18
CA SER A 44 -13.29 17.91 -30.79
C SER A 44 -14.77 17.81 -30.41
N GLN A 45 -15.19 18.49 -29.33
CA GLN A 45 -16.62 18.56 -28.95
C GLN A 45 -17.33 19.71 -29.64
N GLU A 46 -16.62 20.81 -29.92
CA GLU A 46 -17.17 22.01 -30.57
C GLU A 46 -17.34 21.78 -32.08
N ASP A 47 -16.47 20.98 -32.70
CA ASP A 47 -16.51 20.69 -34.15
C ASP A 47 -16.53 19.18 -34.39
N TRP A 48 -17.73 18.59 -34.33
CA TRP A 48 -17.92 17.15 -34.54
C TRP A 48 -17.51 16.69 -35.92
N SER A 49 -17.66 17.52 -36.95
CA SER A 49 -17.32 17.16 -38.33
C SER A 49 -15.82 17.04 -38.58
N SER A 50 -15.02 17.82 -37.83
CA SER A 50 -13.56 17.83 -37.91
C SER A 50 -12.88 17.01 -36.80
N SER A 51 -13.64 16.46 -35.88
CA SER A 51 -13.13 15.74 -34.68
C SER A 51 -12.16 14.59 -35.00
N HIS A 52 -12.21 14.08 -36.21
CA HIS A 52 -11.38 12.99 -36.68
C HIS A 52 -9.93 13.43 -37.01
N ASN A 53 -9.66 14.72 -37.17
CA ASN A 53 -8.41 15.26 -37.68
C ASN A 53 -7.63 16.12 -36.70
N PHE A 54 -8.11 16.32 -35.44
CA PHE A 54 -7.37 17.11 -34.46
C PHE A 54 -6.20 16.31 -33.85
N PRO A 55 -4.97 16.53 -34.28
CA PRO A 55 -3.81 16.00 -33.60
C PRO A 55 -3.63 16.74 -32.28
N VAL A 56 -3.22 16.04 -31.22
CA VAL A 56 -2.79 16.62 -29.95
C VAL A 56 -1.49 17.40 -30.17
N THR A 57 -1.59 18.66 -30.51
CA THR A 57 -0.43 19.45 -30.97
C THR A 57 -0.27 20.79 -30.27
N HIS A 58 -1.22 21.20 -29.43
CA HIS A 58 -1.19 22.48 -28.72
C HIS A 58 -0.40 22.42 -27.40
N CYS A 59 0.73 21.72 -27.38
CA CYS A 59 1.60 21.82 -26.23
C CYS A 59 2.49 23.06 -26.35
N PRO A 60 2.43 24.03 -25.43
CA PRO A 60 3.34 25.19 -25.46
C PRO A 60 4.82 24.81 -25.41
N LEU A 61 5.17 23.61 -24.97
CA LEU A 61 6.54 23.07 -25.03
C LEU A 61 6.94 22.64 -26.45
N THR A 62 5.97 22.44 -27.32
CA THR A 62 6.16 21.99 -28.72
C THR A 62 5.49 22.94 -29.70
N CYS A 63 5.11 24.13 -29.25
CA CYS A 63 4.35 25.13 -30.05
C CYS A 63 5.02 25.58 -31.35
N CYS A 64 6.31 25.33 -31.52
CA CYS A 64 7.02 25.63 -32.77
C CYS A 64 6.84 24.55 -33.85
N ILE A 65 6.15 23.44 -33.52
CA ILE A 65 5.76 22.46 -34.51
C ILE A 65 4.41 22.90 -35.03
N SER A 66 4.37 23.40 -36.26
CA SER A 66 3.10 23.61 -36.92
C SER A 66 2.36 22.27 -36.96
N ARG A 67 1.09 22.32 -36.75
CA ARG A 67 0.22 21.14 -36.76
C ARG A 67 0.19 20.43 -38.08
N ASN A 68 0.33 21.21 -39.02
CA ASN A 68 0.57 20.89 -40.39
C ASN A 68 2.01 21.28 -40.55
N GLY A 69 2.95 20.43 -40.76
CA GLY A 69 4.12 20.98 -41.39
C GLY A 69 3.63 22.11 -42.32
N ALA A 70 4.36 23.08 -42.69
CA ALA A 70 3.94 24.19 -43.55
C ALA A 70 3.14 23.76 -44.81
N SER A 71 2.96 22.49 -45.04
CA SER A 71 2.29 21.82 -46.15
C SER A 71 0.91 21.22 -45.84
N GLY A 72 0.39 21.30 -44.62
CA GLY A 72 -0.89 20.64 -44.30
C GLY A 72 -0.89 19.11 -44.35
N GLU A 73 0.29 18.49 -44.42
CA GLU A 73 0.41 17.03 -44.45
C GLU A 73 0.03 16.46 -43.08
N VAL A 74 -1.16 15.89 -42.99
CA VAL A 74 -1.51 14.85 -42.02
C VAL A 74 -0.41 13.80 -42.11
N TYR A 75 0.29 13.52 -41.02
CA TYR A 75 1.27 12.44 -40.98
C TYR A 75 0.65 11.18 -41.56
N THR A 76 0.89 10.92 -42.85
CA THR A 76 0.41 9.73 -43.54
C THR A 76 1.13 8.54 -42.96
N GLN A 77 0.49 7.87 -42.00
CA GLN A 77 0.96 6.57 -41.57
C GLN A 77 0.74 5.58 -42.68
N LYS A 78 1.72 4.71 -42.86
CA LYS A 78 1.53 3.53 -43.74
C LYS A 78 0.18 2.86 -43.38
N PRO A 79 -0.67 2.60 -44.35
CA PRO A 79 -1.98 1.98 -44.07
C PRO A 79 -1.75 0.64 -43.37
N ASN A 80 -2.63 0.31 -42.47
CA ASN A 80 -2.65 -1.01 -41.85
C ASN A 80 -2.92 -2.04 -42.94
N LYS A 81 -2.00 -2.98 -43.13
CA LYS A 81 -2.09 -4.02 -44.18
C LYS A 81 -3.40 -4.83 -44.13
N LYS A 82 -4.08 -4.88 -42.97
CA LYS A 82 -5.36 -5.63 -42.77
C LYS A 82 -6.60 -4.78 -43.05
N THR A 83 -6.59 -3.48 -42.81
CA THR A 83 -7.79 -2.64 -42.87
C THR A 83 -7.74 -1.57 -43.95
N GLY A 84 -6.60 -1.37 -44.60
CA GLY A 84 -6.41 -0.33 -45.63
C GLY A 84 -6.41 1.11 -45.08
N PHE A 85 -6.81 1.34 -43.80
CA PHE A 85 -6.89 2.66 -43.22
C PHE A 85 -5.61 3.03 -42.41
N PRO A 86 -5.23 4.30 -42.41
CA PRO A 86 -4.07 4.75 -41.60
C PRO A 86 -4.36 4.49 -40.13
N LYS A 87 -3.40 3.85 -39.44
CA LYS A 87 -3.48 3.60 -38.01
C LYS A 87 -3.37 4.93 -37.26
N ARG A 88 -4.40 5.35 -36.55
CA ARG A 88 -4.36 6.56 -35.71
C ARG A 88 -3.27 6.46 -34.63
N ARG A 89 -2.44 7.49 -34.53
CA ARG A 89 -1.49 7.59 -33.44
C ARG A 89 -2.23 8.01 -32.16
N SER A 90 -1.91 7.35 -31.04
CA SER A 90 -2.39 7.81 -29.75
C SER A 90 -1.78 9.19 -29.40
N ALA A 91 -2.48 9.95 -28.58
CA ALA A 91 -1.97 11.24 -28.07
C ALA A 91 -0.56 11.12 -27.44
N GLY A 92 -0.33 10.02 -26.72
CA GLY A 92 0.98 9.72 -26.15
C GLY A 92 2.07 9.50 -27.20
N ALA A 93 1.77 8.78 -28.29
CA ALA A 93 2.73 8.55 -29.37
C ALA A 93 3.10 9.85 -30.11
N ILE A 94 2.14 10.77 -30.31
CA ILE A 94 2.39 12.09 -30.90
C ILE A 94 3.28 12.93 -29.97
N GLN A 95 2.95 12.98 -28.68
CA GLN A 95 3.73 13.74 -27.70
C GLN A 95 5.14 13.17 -27.51
N ASP A 96 5.32 11.84 -27.64
CA ASP A 96 6.65 11.20 -27.62
C ASP A 96 7.49 11.57 -28.84
N ALA A 97 6.90 11.52 -30.05
CA ALA A 97 7.57 11.96 -31.27
C ALA A 97 8.04 13.43 -31.18
N ASN A 98 7.27 14.28 -30.53
CA ASN A 98 7.57 15.70 -30.35
C ASN A 98 8.71 15.98 -29.36
N LEU A 99 9.23 14.98 -28.62
CA LEU A 99 10.34 15.17 -27.70
C LEU A 99 11.66 15.59 -28.41
N LYS A 100 11.85 15.19 -29.66
CA LYS A 100 13.03 15.61 -30.45
C LYS A 100 13.00 17.14 -30.63
N GLN A 101 11.89 17.68 -31.08
CA GLN A 101 11.71 19.11 -31.29
C GLN A 101 11.73 19.89 -29.98
N LEU A 102 11.14 19.36 -28.90
CA LEU A 102 11.23 19.95 -27.57
C LEU A 102 12.70 20.21 -27.15
N LYS A 103 13.59 19.26 -27.41
CA LYS A 103 15.02 19.38 -27.09
C LYS A 103 15.76 20.36 -27.98
N ILE A 104 15.24 20.67 -29.16
CA ILE A 104 15.81 21.71 -30.08
C ILE A 104 15.33 23.09 -29.60
N THR A 105 14.04 23.26 -29.41
CA THR A 105 13.45 24.55 -29.01
C THR A 105 13.76 24.94 -27.57
N ARG A 106 13.99 23.94 -26.69
CA ARG A 106 14.30 24.11 -25.27
C ARG A 106 15.51 23.27 -24.89
N PRO A 107 16.74 23.73 -25.18
CA PRO A 107 17.98 22.92 -25.04
C PRO A 107 18.21 22.37 -23.63
N TRP A 108 17.71 23.05 -22.58
CA TRP A 108 17.85 22.59 -21.21
C TRP A 108 17.15 21.23 -20.93
N TYR A 109 16.16 20.82 -21.74
CA TYR A 109 15.57 19.48 -21.65
C TYR A 109 16.54 18.36 -22.07
N LYS A 110 17.67 18.67 -22.75
CA LYS A 110 18.73 17.70 -23.04
C LYS A 110 19.40 17.17 -21.76
N LYS A 111 19.38 17.94 -20.66
CA LYS A 111 19.91 17.53 -19.35
C LYS A 111 19.05 16.43 -18.71
N VAL A 112 17.77 16.36 -19.01
CA VAL A 112 16.87 15.34 -18.45
C VAL A 112 17.06 14.03 -19.19
N ASN A 113 17.15 12.94 -18.44
CA ASN A 113 17.19 11.59 -19.01
C ASN A 113 16.01 11.36 -19.98
N SER A 114 16.33 10.94 -21.21
CA SER A 114 15.33 10.81 -22.29
C SER A 114 14.19 9.86 -21.94
N THR A 115 14.51 8.73 -21.29
CA THR A 115 13.47 7.78 -20.90
C THR A 115 12.59 8.32 -19.78
N ALA A 116 13.09 9.24 -18.94
CA ALA A 116 12.25 9.91 -17.94
C ALA A 116 11.18 10.79 -18.60
N LEU A 117 11.50 11.47 -19.69
CA LEU A 117 10.54 12.26 -20.48
C LEU A 117 9.46 11.36 -21.10
N GLN A 118 9.85 10.23 -21.70
CA GLN A 118 8.95 9.25 -22.29
C GLN A 118 8.05 8.60 -21.24
N GLN A 119 8.63 8.16 -20.12
CA GLN A 119 7.87 7.56 -19.01
C GLN A 119 6.90 8.56 -18.35
N ASN A 120 7.18 9.85 -18.43
CA ASN A 120 6.29 10.88 -17.95
C ASN A 120 5.05 11.05 -18.86
N ILE A 121 5.20 10.89 -20.18
CA ILE A 121 4.10 10.83 -21.14
C ILE A 121 3.26 9.56 -20.87
N LYS A 122 3.90 8.40 -20.75
CA LYS A 122 3.22 7.14 -20.41
C LYS A 122 2.47 7.20 -19.10
N ARG A 123 3.00 7.96 -18.12
CA ARG A 123 2.28 8.22 -16.85
C ARG A 123 0.96 8.98 -17.07
N LEU A 124 0.93 9.87 -18.06
CA LEU A 124 -0.30 10.58 -18.45
C LEU A 124 -1.25 9.65 -19.20
N ASP A 125 -0.75 8.79 -20.11
CA ASP A 125 -1.55 7.77 -20.79
C ASP A 125 -2.26 6.88 -19.77
N ASN A 126 -1.54 6.30 -18.83
CA ASN A 126 -2.12 5.47 -17.76
C ASN A 126 -3.19 6.20 -16.92
N ALA A 127 -3.10 7.53 -16.82
CA ALA A 127 -4.12 8.31 -16.11
C ALA A 127 -5.41 8.44 -16.94
N PHE A 128 -5.31 8.57 -18.26
CA PHE A 128 -6.47 8.54 -19.17
C PHE A 128 -7.04 7.13 -19.34
N ASP A 129 -6.18 6.10 -19.42
CA ASP A 129 -6.64 4.70 -19.43
C ASP A 129 -7.48 4.39 -18.19
N GLY A 130 -7.09 4.91 -17.03
CA GLY A 130 -7.87 4.79 -15.81
C GLY A 130 -9.22 5.50 -15.85
N LEU A 131 -9.38 6.57 -16.65
CA LEU A 131 -10.67 7.22 -16.91
C LEU A 131 -11.57 6.31 -17.74
N PHE A 132 -11.05 5.78 -18.83
CA PHE A 132 -11.85 5.03 -19.81
C PHE A 132 -12.14 3.59 -19.38
N SER A 133 -11.17 2.89 -18.75
CA SER A 133 -11.30 1.47 -18.40
C SER A 133 -11.88 1.22 -17.00
N VAL A 134 -11.67 2.14 -16.03
CA VAL A 134 -12.02 1.92 -14.62
C VAL A 134 -12.98 3.00 -14.08
N GLY A 135 -13.44 3.92 -14.92
CA GLY A 135 -14.36 4.99 -14.53
C GLY A 135 -13.76 5.99 -13.53
N LYS A 136 -12.43 6.15 -13.50
CA LYS A 136 -11.79 7.19 -12.67
C LYS A 136 -12.14 8.57 -13.20
N GLY A 137 -12.16 9.56 -12.32
CA GLY A 137 -12.38 10.95 -12.73
C GLY A 137 -11.27 11.46 -13.67
N ARG A 138 -11.61 12.48 -14.50
CA ARG A 138 -10.70 13.09 -15.47
C ARG A 138 -9.38 13.53 -14.83
N PRO A 139 -8.22 13.27 -15.47
CA PRO A 139 -6.91 13.67 -14.94
C PRO A 139 -6.85 15.19 -14.67
N LYS A 140 -6.41 15.55 -13.47
CA LYS A 140 -6.26 16.96 -13.06
C LYS A 140 -4.79 17.39 -13.09
N PRO A 141 -4.50 18.69 -13.32
CA PRO A 141 -3.13 19.19 -13.23
C PRO A 141 -2.47 18.82 -11.89
N LYS A 142 -1.23 18.43 -11.96
CA LYS A 142 -0.45 18.12 -10.74
C LYS A 142 -0.01 19.42 -10.07
N HIS A 143 -0.06 19.47 -8.76
CA HIS A 143 0.60 20.52 -8.01
C HIS A 143 2.07 20.20 -7.82
N ARG A 144 2.97 21.22 -7.91
CA ARG A 144 4.42 21.02 -7.83
C ARG A 144 4.86 20.27 -6.57
N SER A 145 4.26 20.58 -5.42
CA SER A 145 4.59 19.92 -4.16
C SER A 145 4.24 18.43 -4.10
N LYS A 146 3.34 17.96 -4.98
CA LYS A 146 2.91 16.56 -5.08
C LYS A 146 3.66 15.79 -6.16
N PHE A 147 4.36 16.48 -7.08
CA PHE A 147 5.15 15.85 -8.14
C PHE A 147 6.57 15.61 -7.64
N LYS A 148 6.88 14.41 -7.13
CA LYS A 148 8.12 14.09 -6.42
C LYS A 148 8.81 12.83 -6.92
N SER A 149 8.45 12.32 -8.08
CA SER A 149 9.03 11.09 -8.61
C SER A 149 8.98 11.04 -10.13
N PHE A 150 9.95 10.36 -10.71
CA PHE A 150 9.99 10.01 -12.12
C PHE A 150 10.56 8.61 -12.31
N THR A 151 10.34 8.01 -13.47
CA THR A 151 10.78 6.65 -13.81
C THR A 151 11.73 6.71 -15.00
N ILE A 152 12.76 5.89 -14.97
CA ILE A 152 13.70 5.65 -16.07
C ILE A 152 13.68 4.16 -16.43
N THR A 153 13.91 3.85 -17.69
CA THR A 153 13.91 2.47 -18.22
C THR A 153 15.25 2.07 -18.85
N ASN A 154 16.17 3.01 -19.00
CA ASN A 154 17.50 2.76 -19.53
C ASN A 154 18.51 2.47 -18.40
N ILE A 155 18.19 1.53 -17.55
CA ILE A 155 19.01 1.06 -16.42
C ILE A 155 19.05 -0.46 -16.45
N ASP A 156 20.24 -1.03 -16.34
CA ASP A 156 20.50 -2.46 -16.40
C ASP A 156 21.26 -2.93 -15.16
N ASN A 157 21.47 -4.24 -15.02
CA ASN A 157 22.22 -4.81 -13.88
C ASN A 157 23.65 -4.26 -13.80
N LYS A 158 24.29 -4.00 -14.95
CA LYS A 158 25.64 -3.41 -15.03
C LYS A 158 25.75 -1.98 -14.49
N ASP A 159 24.61 -1.28 -14.42
CA ASP A 159 24.54 0.06 -13.83
C ASP A 159 24.45 0.05 -12.30
N ILE A 160 24.51 -1.14 -11.67
CA ILE A 160 24.34 -1.31 -10.22
C ILE A 160 25.52 -2.09 -9.65
N THR A 161 26.23 -1.47 -8.73
CA THR A 161 27.33 -2.08 -7.98
C THR A 161 26.96 -2.23 -6.52
N SER A 162 27.86 -2.75 -5.70
CA SER A 162 27.65 -2.83 -4.24
C SER A 162 27.54 -1.47 -3.57
N THR A 163 28.15 -0.42 -4.14
CA THR A 163 28.27 0.92 -3.54
C THR A 163 27.48 1.99 -4.27
N GLY A 164 27.33 1.89 -5.59
CA GLY A 164 26.75 2.94 -6.43
C GLY A 164 25.75 2.43 -7.46
N ILE A 165 24.91 3.33 -7.92
CA ILE A 165 23.97 3.13 -9.04
C ILE A 165 24.23 4.19 -10.08
N ASN A 166 24.51 3.78 -11.31
CA ASN A 166 24.70 4.67 -12.45
C ASN A 166 23.35 5.11 -13.01
N ILE A 167 23.05 6.38 -12.90
CA ILE A 167 21.86 7.01 -13.49
C ILE A 167 22.33 7.78 -14.73
N LYS A 168 22.06 7.23 -15.92
CA LYS A 168 22.45 7.86 -17.19
C LYS A 168 22.01 9.31 -17.23
N SER A 169 22.91 10.22 -17.61
CA SER A 169 22.82 11.69 -17.56
C SER A 169 23.07 12.33 -16.18
N LEU A 170 23.20 11.59 -15.10
CA LEU A 170 23.56 12.08 -13.76
C LEU A 170 24.90 11.50 -13.27
N GLY A 171 25.27 10.32 -13.76
CA GLY A 171 26.45 9.57 -13.32
C GLY A 171 26.19 8.64 -12.15
N TRP A 172 27.27 8.20 -11.54
CA TRP A 172 27.24 7.30 -10.37
C TRP A 172 26.72 8.03 -9.12
N VAL A 173 25.75 7.43 -8.46
CA VAL A 173 25.17 7.92 -7.20
C VAL A 173 25.32 6.85 -6.15
N ASP A 174 25.93 7.18 -5.02
CA ASP A 174 26.04 6.28 -3.89
C ASP A 174 24.66 5.96 -3.30
N TYR A 175 24.53 4.76 -2.75
CA TYR A 175 23.30 4.35 -2.10
C TYR A 175 23.54 3.43 -0.90
N HIS A 176 22.50 3.22 -0.09
CA HIS A 176 22.53 2.22 0.97
C HIS A 176 22.07 0.88 0.39
N ASN A 177 23.03 -0.02 0.17
CA ASN A 177 22.75 -1.37 -0.25
C ASN A 177 22.28 -2.21 0.95
N SER A 178 20.98 -2.17 1.22
CA SER A 178 20.36 -2.91 2.33
C SER A 178 20.08 -4.37 2.00
N ARG A 179 20.17 -4.76 0.73
CA ARG A 179 19.97 -6.13 0.22
C ARG A 179 20.42 -6.22 -1.22
N PHE A 180 20.97 -7.37 -1.61
CA PHE A 180 21.38 -7.63 -2.98
C PHE A 180 20.17 -7.95 -3.88
N ILE A 181 20.32 -7.68 -5.17
CA ILE A 181 19.39 -8.18 -6.19
C ILE A 181 19.65 -9.69 -6.28
N PRO A 182 18.61 -10.54 -6.18
CA PRO A 182 18.80 -11.97 -6.31
C PRO A 182 19.37 -12.33 -7.67
N GLU A 183 20.18 -13.39 -7.71
CA GLU A 183 20.73 -13.92 -8.95
C GLU A 183 19.60 -14.31 -9.93
N GLY A 184 19.83 -14.16 -11.23
CA GLY A 184 18.82 -14.38 -12.28
C GLY A 184 17.85 -13.21 -12.50
N PHE A 185 17.74 -12.27 -11.56
CA PHE A 185 16.84 -11.12 -11.73
C PHE A 185 17.46 -10.01 -12.55
N VAL A 186 16.70 -9.54 -13.54
CA VAL A 186 17.08 -8.43 -14.45
C VAL A 186 16.33 -7.16 -14.09
N VAL A 187 17.04 -6.04 -14.04
CA VAL A 187 16.45 -4.72 -13.80
C VAL A 187 15.70 -4.25 -15.05
N LYS A 188 14.43 -3.91 -14.89
CA LYS A 188 13.55 -3.42 -15.99
C LYS A 188 13.34 -1.92 -15.98
N SER A 189 13.32 -1.32 -14.80
CA SER A 189 13.14 0.13 -14.65
C SER A 189 13.48 0.57 -13.24
N ALA A 190 13.78 1.86 -13.09
CA ALA A 190 13.98 2.49 -11.80
C ALA A 190 13.07 3.70 -11.63
N THR A 191 12.43 3.81 -10.47
CA THR A 191 11.66 5.00 -10.09
C THR A 191 12.40 5.76 -9.02
N ILE A 192 12.84 6.98 -9.33
CA ILE A 192 13.52 7.87 -8.40
C ILE A 192 12.48 8.76 -7.73
N ARG A 193 12.55 8.87 -6.41
CA ARG A 193 11.57 9.63 -5.61
C ARG A 193 12.23 10.45 -4.53
N GLN A 194 11.86 11.72 -4.46
CA GLN A 194 12.18 12.59 -3.33
C GLN A 194 11.20 12.34 -2.18
N LYS A 195 11.73 12.02 -1.00
CA LYS A 195 10.98 11.96 0.26
C LYS A 195 11.46 13.07 1.22
N SER A 196 10.86 13.18 2.38
CA SER A 196 11.20 14.22 3.38
C SER A 196 12.58 14.04 4.03
N ASP A 197 13.15 12.85 3.93
CA ASP A 197 14.45 12.47 4.52
C ASP A 197 15.53 12.16 3.47
N GLY A 198 15.28 12.46 2.20
CA GLY A 198 16.24 12.29 1.11
C GLY A 198 15.66 11.65 -0.14
N TRP A 199 16.56 11.10 -0.96
CA TRP A 199 16.26 10.49 -2.23
C TRP A 199 16.18 8.97 -2.10
N TYR A 200 15.30 8.37 -2.87
CA TYR A 200 15.11 6.93 -2.93
C TYR A 200 14.99 6.47 -4.38
N ILE A 201 15.51 5.31 -4.67
CA ILE A 201 15.32 4.61 -5.93
C ILE A 201 14.56 3.32 -5.67
N SER A 202 13.58 3.05 -6.50
CA SER A 202 12.83 1.78 -6.50
C SER A 202 13.14 1.07 -7.81
N LEU A 203 13.87 -0.02 -7.74
CA LEU A 203 14.19 -0.89 -8.87
C LEU A 203 13.05 -1.87 -9.07
N LYS A 204 12.59 -2.01 -10.30
CA LYS A 204 11.68 -3.06 -10.74
C LYS A 204 12.53 -4.15 -11.37
N VAL A 205 12.62 -5.29 -10.70
CA VAL A 205 13.41 -6.44 -11.14
C VAL A 205 12.49 -7.59 -11.52
N GLU A 206 12.86 -8.35 -12.53
CA GLU A 206 12.09 -9.47 -13.05
C GLU A 206 12.98 -10.67 -13.30
N ASP A 207 12.54 -11.82 -12.84
CA ASP A 207 12.99 -13.11 -13.32
C ASP A 207 11.76 -13.87 -13.86
N LYS A 208 11.80 -14.23 -15.13
CA LYS A 208 10.70 -14.94 -15.80
C LYS A 208 10.66 -16.42 -15.46
N THR A 209 11.77 -17.01 -15.02
CA THR A 209 11.87 -18.41 -14.63
C THR A 209 11.19 -18.67 -13.28
N VAL A 210 11.13 -17.64 -12.42
CA VAL A 210 10.48 -17.72 -11.12
C VAL A 210 9.01 -17.33 -11.26
N PRO A 211 8.04 -18.20 -10.87
CA PRO A 211 6.63 -17.88 -10.92
C PRO A 211 6.28 -16.69 -10.03
N GLN A 212 5.24 -15.92 -10.40
CA GLN A 212 4.78 -14.75 -9.65
C GLN A 212 4.19 -15.13 -8.29
N SER A 213 3.50 -16.27 -8.27
CA SER A 213 2.91 -16.91 -7.09
C SER A 213 3.10 -18.40 -7.21
N VAL A 214 3.21 -19.08 -6.10
CA VAL A 214 3.09 -20.53 -6.04
C VAL A 214 1.59 -20.83 -6.11
N GLU A 215 1.16 -21.60 -7.09
CA GLU A 215 -0.22 -22.06 -7.16
C GLU A 215 -0.44 -23.10 -6.06
N VAL A 216 -1.48 -22.88 -5.27
CA VAL A 216 -1.88 -23.77 -4.18
C VAL A 216 -3.26 -24.29 -4.51
N GLN A 217 -3.36 -25.60 -4.67
CA GLN A 217 -4.64 -26.26 -4.83
C GLN A 217 -5.28 -26.44 -3.44
N PRO A 218 -6.60 -26.22 -3.30
CA PRO A 218 -7.29 -26.37 -2.02
C PRO A 218 -7.07 -27.73 -1.36
N GLU A 219 -6.93 -28.79 -2.15
CA GLU A 219 -6.73 -30.16 -1.69
C GLU A 219 -5.41 -30.36 -0.91
N GLY A 220 -4.42 -29.50 -1.16
CA GLY A 220 -3.14 -29.52 -0.46
C GLY A 220 -3.15 -28.81 0.90
N VAL A 221 -4.24 -28.13 1.26
CA VAL A 221 -4.35 -27.35 2.49
C VAL A 221 -4.65 -28.27 3.68
N LYS A 222 -3.69 -28.36 4.62
CA LYS A 222 -3.81 -29.14 5.86
C LYS A 222 -4.16 -28.25 7.05
N THR A 223 -3.63 -27.04 7.10
CA THR A 223 -3.80 -26.13 8.22
C THR A 223 -4.40 -24.80 7.77
N VAL A 224 -5.41 -24.32 8.51
CA VAL A 224 -6.14 -23.09 8.21
C VAL A 224 -6.16 -22.19 9.43
N ILE A 225 -5.82 -20.90 9.26
CA ILE A 225 -5.88 -19.91 10.33
C ILE A 225 -6.81 -18.76 9.95
N GLY A 226 -7.72 -18.39 10.86
CA GLY A 226 -8.58 -17.22 10.76
C GLY A 226 -7.94 -16.03 11.47
N CYS A 227 -8.05 -14.84 10.88
CA CYS A 227 -7.47 -13.61 11.39
C CYS A 227 -8.53 -12.52 11.51
N ASP A 228 -8.83 -12.12 12.73
CA ASP A 228 -9.62 -10.92 13.00
C ASP A 228 -8.73 -9.70 13.18
N LEU A 229 -9.01 -8.60 12.46
CA LEU A 229 -8.22 -7.37 12.45
C LEU A 229 -8.81 -6.34 13.44
N GLY A 230 -8.13 -6.16 14.57
CA GLY A 230 -8.58 -5.29 15.65
C GLY A 230 -7.85 -3.95 15.79
N LEU A 231 -8.33 -3.11 16.70
CA LEU A 231 -7.71 -1.83 17.08
C LEU A 231 -6.98 -1.91 18.41
N THR A 232 -7.44 -2.70 19.35
CA THR A 232 -6.79 -2.93 20.65
C THR A 232 -5.57 -3.81 20.46
N LYS A 233 -5.73 -4.99 19.99
CA LYS A 233 -4.72 -5.81 19.36
C LYS A 233 -4.80 -5.64 17.85
N LEU A 234 -3.70 -5.82 17.13
CA LEU A 234 -3.67 -5.67 15.68
C LEU A 234 -4.35 -6.83 14.97
N VAL A 235 -4.13 -8.05 15.48
CA VAL A 235 -4.72 -9.28 14.95
C VAL A 235 -5.00 -10.24 16.10
N HIS A 236 -6.18 -10.84 16.11
CA HIS A 236 -6.48 -12.06 16.84
C HIS A 236 -6.50 -13.24 15.87
N LEU A 237 -5.87 -14.31 16.24
CA LEU A 237 -5.79 -15.53 15.44
C LEU A 237 -6.68 -16.61 16.02
N SER A 238 -7.23 -17.47 15.17
CA SER A 238 -8.13 -18.55 15.58
C SER A 238 -7.47 -19.62 16.46
N ASP A 239 -6.14 -19.62 16.57
CA ASP A 239 -5.35 -20.46 17.47
C ASP A 239 -5.25 -19.88 18.91
N GLY A 240 -5.94 -18.79 19.20
CA GLY A 240 -5.88 -18.07 20.47
C GLY A 240 -4.74 -17.08 20.61
N SER A 241 -3.79 -17.06 19.68
CA SER A 241 -2.67 -16.13 19.75
C SER A 241 -3.07 -14.72 19.30
N GLN A 242 -2.41 -13.73 19.88
CA GLN A 242 -2.68 -12.31 19.64
C GLN A 242 -1.43 -11.60 19.19
N ILE A 243 -1.60 -10.55 18.39
CA ILE A 243 -0.53 -9.67 17.93
C ILE A 243 -0.84 -8.24 18.34
N ASP A 244 0.07 -7.62 19.08
CA ASP A 244 -0.11 -6.29 19.62
C ASP A 244 -0.20 -5.20 18.54
N ASN A 245 -0.95 -4.14 18.86
CA ASN A 245 -1.01 -2.94 18.04
C ASN A 245 -0.11 -1.83 18.66
N PRO A 246 1.07 -1.56 18.10
CA PRO A 246 2.01 -0.58 18.65
C PRO A 246 1.51 0.87 18.58
N ARG A 247 0.44 1.15 17.83
CA ARG A 247 -0.17 2.49 17.70
C ARG A 247 0.86 3.57 17.38
N PHE A 248 1.65 3.39 16.33
CA PHE A 248 2.82 4.19 16.00
C PHE A 248 2.56 5.70 15.91
N SER A 249 1.41 6.14 15.38
CA SER A 249 1.07 7.56 15.25
C SER A 249 0.10 8.06 16.31
N THR A 250 -0.72 7.17 16.88
CA THR A 250 -1.77 7.53 17.86
C THR A 250 -1.28 7.45 19.30
N ASN A 251 -0.11 6.89 19.55
CA ASN A 251 0.49 6.87 20.89
C ASN A 251 0.70 8.30 21.42
N LYS A 252 0.51 8.49 22.73
CA LYS A 252 0.51 9.83 23.38
C LYS A 252 1.77 10.64 23.05
N ARG A 253 2.97 10.03 23.14
CA ARG A 253 4.27 10.70 22.91
C ARG A 253 4.41 11.17 21.45
N THR A 254 4.20 10.28 20.49
CA THR A 254 4.32 10.59 19.05
C THR A 254 3.29 11.63 18.63
N ARG A 255 2.04 11.47 19.07
CA ARG A 255 0.95 12.43 18.77
C ARG A 255 1.25 13.83 19.33
N ARG A 256 1.77 13.94 20.57
CA ARG A 256 2.20 15.22 21.16
C ARG A 256 3.31 15.85 20.32
N LEU A 257 4.34 15.06 19.96
CA LEU A 257 5.48 15.55 19.18
C LEU A 257 5.06 16.03 17.79
N MET A 258 4.21 15.29 17.09
CA MET A 258 3.64 15.70 15.79
C MET A 258 2.88 17.01 15.90
N ARG A 259 2.00 17.15 16.92
CA ARG A 259 1.21 18.35 17.15
C ARG A 259 2.10 19.57 17.43
N VAL A 260 3.08 19.44 18.32
CA VAL A 260 3.99 20.53 18.68
C VAL A 260 4.82 20.99 17.47
N ARG A 261 5.41 20.05 16.71
CA ARG A 261 6.18 20.38 15.51
C ARG A 261 5.32 21.02 14.43
N SER A 262 4.11 20.53 14.20
CA SER A 262 3.17 21.12 13.22
C SER A 262 2.78 22.55 13.60
N ARG A 263 2.46 22.81 14.88
CA ARG A 263 2.15 24.16 15.38
C ARG A 263 3.36 25.09 15.24
N ARG A 264 4.57 24.63 15.57
CA ARG A 264 5.80 25.42 15.37
C ARG A 264 6.03 25.74 13.89
N ALA A 265 5.81 24.77 13.00
CA ALA A 265 5.96 24.98 11.56
C ALA A 265 4.95 25.98 11.00
N SER A 266 3.68 25.95 11.44
CA SER A 266 2.64 26.88 11.00
C SER A 266 2.93 28.33 11.42
N ARG A 267 3.54 28.52 12.60
CA ARG A 267 3.86 29.87 13.15
C ARG A 267 5.12 30.50 12.56
N LYS A 268 5.97 29.73 11.83
CA LYS A 268 7.18 30.27 11.21
C LYS A 268 6.85 31.27 10.11
N LYS A 269 7.45 32.48 10.21
CA LYS A 269 7.41 33.50 9.15
C LYS A 269 8.51 33.20 8.12
N GLY A 270 8.34 33.66 6.90
CA GLY A 270 9.29 33.45 5.81
C GLY A 270 9.22 32.06 5.16
N ARG A 271 9.22 32.04 3.81
CA ARG A 271 9.01 30.84 2.98
C ARG A 271 10.06 29.74 3.27
N ALA A 272 11.34 30.11 3.39
CA ALA A 272 12.43 29.18 3.59
C ALA A 272 12.36 28.52 4.99
N ASN A 273 12.17 29.30 6.05
CA ASN A 273 12.08 28.80 7.42
C ASN A 273 10.83 27.93 7.63
N LYS A 274 9.71 28.34 7.05
CA LYS A 274 8.48 27.55 7.06
C LYS A 274 8.67 26.19 6.34
N ARG A 275 9.34 26.19 5.19
CA ARG A 275 9.67 24.96 4.45
C ARG A 275 10.53 24.01 5.28
N LYS A 276 11.65 24.50 5.86
CA LYS A 276 12.54 23.69 6.74
C LYS A 276 11.76 23.09 7.93
N ALA A 277 10.87 23.86 8.55
CA ALA A 277 10.06 23.37 9.67
C ALA A 277 9.07 22.27 9.24
N TYR A 278 8.40 22.40 8.08
CA TYR A 278 7.52 21.35 7.55
C TYR A 278 8.29 20.10 7.08
N GLU A 279 9.52 20.25 6.61
CA GLU A 279 10.40 19.10 6.31
C GLU A 279 10.70 18.29 7.57
N CYS A 280 10.90 18.94 8.74
CA CYS A 280 11.04 18.25 10.02
C CYS A 280 9.78 17.48 10.43
N VAL A 281 8.60 18.04 10.19
CA VAL A 281 7.32 17.33 10.37
C VAL A 281 7.23 16.13 9.42
N GLY A 282 7.57 16.34 8.16
CA GLY A 282 7.60 15.30 7.13
C GLY A 282 8.53 14.13 7.48
N ARG A 283 9.74 14.41 8.01
CA ARG A 283 10.68 13.38 8.48
C ARG A 283 10.08 12.54 9.62
N LEU A 284 9.36 13.17 10.55
CA LEU A 284 8.71 12.45 11.65
C LEU A 284 7.61 11.50 11.13
N HIS A 285 6.74 11.98 10.24
CA HIS A 285 5.72 11.14 9.60
C HIS A 285 6.33 10.00 8.80
N HIS A 286 7.43 10.26 8.08
CA HIS A 286 8.14 9.24 7.32
C HIS A 286 8.72 8.15 8.24
N ARG A 287 9.34 8.53 9.37
CA ARG A 287 9.85 7.59 10.36
C ARG A 287 8.76 6.67 10.91
N VAL A 288 7.62 7.25 11.31
CA VAL A 288 6.47 6.48 11.81
C VAL A 288 5.95 5.52 10.74
N LYS A 289 5.89 5.97 9.48
CA LYS A 289 5.52 5.09 8.36
C LYS A 289 6.50 3.91 8.22
N GLN A 290 7.80 4.16 8.25
CA GLN A 290 8.82 3.10 8.14
C GLN A 290 8.71 2.08 9.27
N GLN A 291 8.55 2.53 10.53
CA GLN A 291 8.35 1.65 11.69
C GLN A 291 7.11 0.76 11.51
N ARG A 292 5.98 1.33 11.09
CA ARG A 292 4.75 0.59 10.82
C ARG A 292 4.95 -0.42 9.68
N ASP A 293 5.54 0.00 8.58
CA ASP A 293 5.79 -0.87 7.43
C ASP A 293 6.68 -2.06 7.82
N ALA A 294 7.75 -1.83 8.58
CA ALA A 294 8.65 -2.89 9.06
C ALA A 294 7.91 -3.87 9.97
N TYR A 295 7.16 -3.36 10.95
CA TYR A 295 6.37 -4.18 11.87
C TYR A 295 5.33 -5.04 11.12
N GLN A 296 4.60 -4.45 10.17
CA GLN A 296 3.60 -5.17 9.39
C GLN A 296 4.20 -6.29 8.51
N TRP A 297 5.44 -6.13 8.01
CA TRP A 297 6.14 -7.21 7.32
C TRP A 297 6.48 -8.37 8.27
N GLN A 298 6.91 -8.05 9.50
CA GLN A 298 7.14 -9.08 10.54
C GLN A 298 5.84 -9.82 10.88
N VAL A 299 4.74 -9.08 11.07
CA VAL A 299 3.41 -9.65 11.34
C VAL A 299 2.94 -10.54 10.19
N ALA A 300 3.04 -10.07 8.94
CA ALA A 300 2.67 -10.86 7.77
C ALA A 300 3.45 -12.17 7.68
N ASN A 301 4.77 -12.13 7.87
CA ASN A 301 5.60 -13.33 7.90
C ASN A 301 5.23 -14.27 9.06
N LYS A 302 4.92 -13.72 10.25
CA LYS A 302 4.52 -14.50 11.43
C LYS A 302 3.21 -15.24 11.21
N ILE A 303 2.23 -14.60 10.53
CA ILE A 303 0.94 -15.21 10.22
C ILE A 303 1.10 -16.29 9.15
N VAL A 304 1.72 -15.96 8.02
CA VAL A 304 1.83 -16.85 6.86
C VAL A 304 2.63 -18.14 7.18
N LYS A 305 3.61 -18.06 8.09
CA LYS A 305 4.39 -19.24 8.51
C LYS A 305 3.59 -20.25 9.35
N ARG A 306 2.35 -19.93 9.76
CA ARG A 306 1.59 -20.76 10.72
C ARG A 306 0.58 -21.70 10.06
N ALA A 307 0.22 -21.46 8.81
CA ALA A 307 -0.81 -22.24 8.16
C ALA A 307 -0.62 -22.27 6.63
N ASP A 308 -1.21 -23.27 6.00
CA ASP A 308 -1.25 -23.41 4.54
C ASP A 308 -2.33 -22.51 3.92
N ALA A 309 -3.31 -22.11 4.73
CA ALA A 309 -4.32 -21.13 4.32
C ALA A 309 -4.57 -20.07 5.42
N VAL A 310 -4.64 -18.79 5.01
CA VAL A 310 -4.94 -17.65 5.86
C VAL A 310 -6.27 -17.04 5.44
N ILE A 311 -7.22 -16.99 6.36
CA ILE A 311 -8.55 -16.44 6.12
C ILE A 311 -8.65 -15.06 6.76
N LEU A 312 -9.09 -14.09 5.98
CA LEU A 312 -9.26 -12.69 6.37
C LEU A 312 -10.69 -12.23 6.09
N GLU A 313 -11.17 -11.24 6.82
CA GLU A 313 -12.41 -10.57 6.44
C GLU A 313 -12.21 -9.61 5.26
N ASP A 314 -13.21 -9.54 4.37
CA ASP A 314 -13.26 -8.54 3.31
C ASP A 314 -13.83 -7.21 3.81
N LEU A 315 -13.05 -6.51 4.63
CA LEU A 315 -13.45 -5.28 5.28
C LEU A 315 -13.51 -4.09 4.29
N ASN A 316 -14.65 -3.40 4.25
CA ASN A 316 -14.77 -2.12 3.55
C ASN A 316 -14.11 -0.99 4.35
N ILE A 317 -12.79 -0.98 4.41
CA ILE A 317 -11.99 -0.01 5.18
C ILE A 317 -12.29 1.43 4.75
N LYS A 318 -12.57 1.68 3.47
CA LYS A 318 -12.93 3.00 2.95
C LYS A 318 -14.25 3.49 3.53
N GLY A 319 -15.26 2.64 3.58
CA GLY A 319 -16.55 2.94 4.21
C GLY A 319 -16.41 3.13 5.72
N MET A 320 -15.66 2.23 6.39
CA MET A 320 -15.41 2.30 7.83
C MET A 320 -14.70 3.61 8.24
N SER A 321 -13.80 4.13 7.42
CA SER A 321 -13.06 5.38 7.68
C SER A 321 -13.75 6.65 7.13
N ALA A 322 -14.91 6.54 6.53
CA ALA A 322 -15.68 7.70 6.08
C ALA A 322 -16.11 8.60 7.24
N GLY A 323 -16.25 9.90 6.99
CA GLY A 323 -16.80 10.85 7.96
C GLY A 323 -18.31 10.69 8.14
N CYS A 324 -18.85 11.23 9.23
CA CYS A 324 -20.30 11.31 9.40
C CYS A 324 -20.91 12.25 8.35
N LYS A 325 -22.09 11.89 7.83
CA LYS A 325 -22.85 12.81 6.98
C LYS A 325 -23.35 13.98 7.81
N PRO A 326 -23.38 15.21 7.26
CA PRO A 326 -23.97 16.35 7.94
C PRO A 326 -25.46 16.06 8.27
N LYS A 327 -25.87 16.42 9.49
CA LYS A 327 -27.27 16.42 9.90
C LYS A 327 -27.71 17.86 10.09
N LYS A 328 -28.88 18.22 9.61
CA LYS A 328 -29.53 19.50 9.88
C LYS A 328 -30.68 19.27 10.86
N ASP A 329 -30.90 20.25 11.72
CA ASP A 329 -32.05 20.31 12.59
C ASP A 329 -33.30 20.88 11.82
N GLU A 330 -34.42 20.95 12.50
CA GLU A 330 -35.70 21.45 11.93
C GLU A 330 -35.58 22.91 11.44
N ASN A 331 -34.65 23.67 12.01
CA ASN A 331 -34.39 25.08 11.64
C ASN A 331 -33.32 25.21 10.53
N GLY A 332 -32.87 24.10 9.93
CA GLY A 332 -31.85 24.10 8.87
C GLY A 332 -30.40 24.25 9.35
N ASN A 333 -30.14 24.38 10.66
CA ASN A 333 -28.81 24.50 11.24
C ASN A 333 -28.10 23.11 11.34
N TYR A 334 -26.78 23.10 11.36
CA TYR A 334 -26.02 21.85 11.51
C TYR A 334 -26.05 21.34 12.94
N ALA A 335 -26.67 20.18 13.13
CA ALA A 335 -26.74 19.47 14.41
C ALA A 335 -25.49 18.63 14.71
N LYS A 336 -25.25 18.35 16.01
CA LYS A 336 -24.17 17.43 16.45
C LYS A 336 -24.45 16.03 15.91
N ASN A 337 -23.49 15.44 15.15
CA ASN A 337 -23.64 14.16 14.46
C ASN A 337 -22.59 13.11 14.86
N GLY A 338 -21.91 13.28 16.00
CA GLY A 338 -20.88 12.34 16.46
C GLY A 338 -19.55 12.38 15.71
N GLN A 339 -19.31 13.37 14.83
CA GLN A 339 -18.10 13.50 14.01
C GLN A 339 -16.80 13.47 14.84
N SER A 340 -16.79 14.03 16.04
CA SER A 340 -15.58 14.04 16.90
C SER A 340 -15.17 12.62 17.32
N ARG A 341 -16.13 11.77 17.70
CA ARG A 341 -15.87 10.35 18.02
C ARG A 341 -15.41 9.59 16.77
N LYS A 342 -16.07 9.82 15.64
CA LYS A 342 -15.73 9.20 14.36
C LYS A 342 -14.32 9.56 13.90
N VAL A 343 -13.88 10.81 14.05
CA VAL A 343 -12.51 11.24 13.74
C VAL A 343 -11.48 10.51 14.61
N GLY A 344 -11.79 10.27 15.89
CA GLY A 344 -10.93 9.48 16.77
C GLY A 344 -10.77 8.03 16.28
N LEU A 345 -11.88 7.37 15.98
CA LEU A 345 -11.92 6.01 15.42
C LEU A 345 -11.17 5.93 14.09
N ASN A 346 -11.45 6.85 13.17
CA ASN A 346 -10.81 6.90 11.85
C ASN A 346 -9.28 7.05 11.96
N ARG A 347 -8.78 7.82 12.92
CA ARG A 347 -7.32 7.89 13.18
C ARG A 347 -6.76 6.54 13.61
N SER A 348 -7.45 5.81 14.45
CA SER A 348 -7.01 4.49 14.92
C SER A 348 -7.00 3.48 13.76
N ILE A 349 -8.04 3.47 12.92
CA ILE A 349 -8.12 2.62 11.71
C ILE A 349 -6.97 2.94 10.74
N VAL A 350 -6.72 4.23 10.48
CA VAL A 350 -5.61 4.67 9.61
C VAL A 350 -4.25 4.32 10.20
N ASP A 351 -4.10 4.36 11.53
CA ASP A 351 -2.85 3.99 12.20
C ASP A 351 -2.62 2.49 12.18
N ALA A 352 -3.63 1.65 12.42
CA ALA A 352 -3.57 0.20 12.27
C ALA A 352 -3.25 -0.21 10.83
N SER A 353 -3.78 0.58 9.84
CA SER A 353 -3.44 0.42 8.41
C SER A 353 -3.72 -1.01 7.89
N TRP A 354 -4.87 -1.58 8.21
CA TRP A 354 -5.29 -2.95 7.88
C TRP A 354 -5.13 -3.29 6.40
N TYR A 355 -5.50 -2.38 5.49
CA TYR A 355 -5.30 -2.59 4.05
C TYR A 355 -3.83 -2.88 3.70
N SER A 356 -2.90 -2.12 4.29
CA SER A 356 -1.46 -2.33 4.05
C SER A 356 -0.97 -3.66 4.63
N LEU A 357 -1.50 -4.09 5.77
CA LEU A 357 -1.21 -5.39 6.38
C LEU A 357 -1.71 -6.54 5.48
N THR A 358 -2.97 -6.48 5.06
CA THR A 358 -3.57 -7.47 4.14
C THR A 358 -2.76 -7.60 2.85
N GLN A 359 -2.34 -6.47 2.24
CA GLN A 359 -1.48 -6.51 1.05
C GLN A 359 -0.13 -7.20 1.30
N LYS A 360 0.47 -6.99 2.48
CA LYS A 360 1.72 -7.65 2.85
C LYS A 360 1.53 -9.15 3.10
N ILE A 361 0.43 -9.54 3.75
CA ILE A 361 0.06 -10.96 3.90
C ILE A 361 -0.06 -11.62 2.53
N ASN A 362 -0.81 -11.01 1.59
CA ASN A 362 -0.95 -11.53 0.23
C ASN A 362 0.40 -11.69 -0.48
N VAL A 363 1.30 -10.71 -0.36
CA VAL A 363 2.63 -10.78 -1.00
C VAL A 363 3.50 -11.88 -0.39
N VAL A 364 3.48 -12.03 0.92
CA VAL A 364 4.25 -13.09 1.60
C VAL A 364 3.66 -14.45 1.27
N ALA A 365 2.35 -14.60 1.36
CA ALA A 365 1.63 -15.84 1.08
C ALA A 365 1.86 -16.32 -0.36
N ALA A 366 1.74 -15.43 -1.35
CA ALA A 366 2.02 -15.75 -2.75
C ALA A 366 3.44 -16.30 -2.98
N LYS A 367 4.42 -15.83 -2.22
CA LYS A 367 5.81 -16.30 -2.30
C LYS A 367 6.04 -17.62 -1.58
N SER A 368 5.26 -17.90 -0.54
CA SER A 368 5.42 -19.08 0.32
C SER A 368 4.48 -20.22 -0.05
N GLY A 369 3.67 -20.08 -1.10
CA GLY A 369 2.69 -21.10 -1.46
C GLY A 369 1.60 -21.25 -0.40
N VAL A 370 1.14 -20.15 0.20
CA VAL A 370 0.06 -20.14 1.18
C VAL A 370 -1.17 -19.47 0.56
N LEU A 371 -2.31 -20.13 0.70
CA LEU A 371 -3.58 -19.61 0.18
C LEU A 371 -4.11 -18.47 1.06
N VAL A 372 -4.59 -17.38 0.45
CA VAL A 372 -5.26 -16.31 1.19
C VAL A 372 -6.67 -16.13 0.67
N VAL A 373 -7.64 -16.34 1.55
CA VAL A 373 -9.06 -16.22 1.24
C VAL A 373 -9.68 -15.09 2.04
N LYS A 374 -10.60 -14.37 1.44
CA LYS A 374 -11.41 -13.34 2.07
C LYS A 374 -12.83 -13.80 2.21
N VAL A 375 -13.37 -13.67 3.41
CA VAL A 375 -14.75 -14.03 3.74
C VAL A 375 -15.58 -12.80 4.04
N ALA A 376 -16.89 -12.91 3.83
CA ALA A 376 -17.85 -11.86 4.14
C ALA A 376 -17.90 -11.57 5.67
N PRO A 377 -17.86 -10.30 6.10
CA PRO A 377 -17.76 -9.92 7.52
C PRO A 377 -19.08 -10.05 8.30
N GLN A 378 -20.21 -10.37 7.62
CA GLN A 378 -21.52 -10.48 8.29
C GLN A 378 -21.48 -11.60 9.34
N HIS A 379 -21.99 -11.31 10.54
CA HIS A 379 -22.18 -12.24 11.66
C HIS A 379 -20.92 -12.92 12.22
N THR A 380 -19.70 -12.56 11.78
CA THR A 380 -18.47 -13.16 12.31
C THR A 380 -18.30 -12.94 13.81
N SER A 381 -18.72 -11.79 14.34
CA SER A 381 -18.63 -11.44 15.77
C SER A 381 -19.88 -11.76 16.58
N GLN A 382 -20.96 -12.24 15.95
CA GLN A 382 -22.27 -12.52 16.60
C GLN A 382 -22.62 -13.99 16.60
N LYS A 383 -22.02 -14.79 15.72
CA LYS A 383 -22.25 -16.22 15.60
C LYS A 383 -21.49 -16.97 16.69
N CYS A 384 -22.15 -17.89 17.38
CA CYS A 384 -21.46 -18.82 18.28
C CYS A 384 -20.67 -19.85 17.44
N SER A 385 -19.38 -20.05 17.74
CA SER A 385 -18.58 -21.07 17.07
C SER A 385 -18.91 -22.48 17.53
N HIS A 386 -19.60 -22.62 18.69
CA HIS A 386 -20.01 -23.90 19.29
C HIS A 386 -21.31 -24.40 18.67
N CYS A 387 -22.43 -23.69 18.86
CA CYS A 387 -23.75 -24.12 18.41
C CYS A 387 -24.24 -23.48 17.11
N GLY A 388 -23.53 -22.50 16.57
CA GLY A 388 -23.90 -21.81 15.33
C GLY A 388 -24.97 -20.72 15.49
N HIS A 389 -25.56 -20.55 16.69
CA HIS A 389 -26.58 -19.53 16.97
C HIS A 389 -26.06 -18.12 16.71
N ILE A 390 -26.90 -17.24 16.17
CA ILE A 390 -26.55 -15.86 15.82
C ILE A 390 -27.43 -14.90 16.61
N ASP A 391 -26.82 -14.25 17.60
CA ASP A 391 -27.50 -13.22 18.39
C ASP A 391 -26.59 -12.04 18.69
N LYS A 392 -27.13 -10.82 18.56
CA LYS A 392 -26.40 -9.57 18.88
C LYS A 392 -26.14 -9.45 20.38
N ASN A 393 -26.99 -10.00 21.21
CA ASN A 393 -26.88 -9.94 22.66
C ASN A 393 -25.79 -10.86 23.21
N SER A 394 -25.35 -11.84 22.43
CA SER A 394 -24.25 -12.73 22.80
C SER A 394 -22.89 -12.01 22.96
N ARG A 395 -22.75 -10.77 22.49
CA ARG A 395 -21.52 -9.99 22.61
C ARG A 395 -21.69 -8.76 23.48
N ASP A 396 -20.92 -8.71 24.58
CA ASP A 396 -20.77 -7.52 25.43
C ASP A 396 -19.28 -7.11 25.51
N GLY A 397 -18.91 -6.09 24.72
CA GLY A 397 -17.55 -5.60 24.65
C GLY A 397 -16.54 -6.67 24.21
N GLU A 398 -15.63 -7.05 25.12
CA GLU A 398 -14.61 -8.10 24.90
C GLU A 398 -15.11 -9.50 25.28
N LYS A 399 -16.29 -9.61 25.91
CA LYS A 399 -16.88 -10.89 26.32
C LYS A 399 -17.89 -11.38 25.29
N PHE A 400 -17.88 -12.67 25.04
CA PHE A 400 -18.90 -13.37 24.27
C PHE A 400 -19.53 -14.43 25.14
N ILE A 401 -20.84 -14.39 25.28
CA ILE A 401 -21.65 -15.41 26.00
C ILE A 401 -22.83 -15.75 25.11
N CYS A 402 -22.87 -16.98 24.61
CA CYS A 402 -23.94 -17.41 23.74
C CYS A 402 -25.27 -17.48 24.54
N THR A 403 -26.28 -16.80 24.03
CA THR A 403 -27.64 -16.79 24.65
C THR A 403 -28.34 -18.12 24.55
N GLU A 404 -27.94 -18.99 23.63
CA GLU A 404 -28.55 -20.30 23.40
C GLU A 404 -27.86 -21.42 24.20
N CYS A 405 -26.55 -21.61 24.02
CA CYS A 405 -25.82 -22.75 24.59
C CYS A 405 -24.92 -22.38 25.79
N GLY A 406 -24.89 -21.11 26.21
CA GLY A 406 -24.07 -20.67 27.35
C GLY A 406 -22.55 -20.64 27.08
N HIS A 407 -22.10 -21.01 25.88
CA HIS A 407 -20.66 -20.96 25.54
C HIS A 407 -20.10 -19.56 25.76
N HIS A 408 -19.00 -19.44 26.49
CA HIS A 408 -18.31 -18.16 26.73
C HIS A 408 -16.88 -18.16 26.21
N ASP A 409 -16.47 -17.04 25.66
CA ASP A 409 -15.14 -16.84 25.09
C ASP A 409 -14.79 -15.33 25.01
N HIS A 410 -13.58 -15.04 24.56
CA HIS A 410 -13.20 -13.68 24.17
C HIS A 410 -13.81 -13.34 22.81
N SER A 411 -14.54 -12.21 22.69
CA SER A 411 -15.27 -11.84 21.47
C SER A 411 -14.41 -11.85 20.18
N ASP A 412 -13.18 -11.36 20.28
CA ASP A 412 -12.30 -11.25 19.10
C ASP A 412 -11.69 -12.64 18.74
N LEU A 413 -11.50 -13.53 19.71
CA LEU A 413 -11.10 -14.92 19.45
C LEU A 413 -12.25 -15.69 18.79
N GLN A 414 -13.46 -15.52 19.30
CA GLN A 414 -14.68 -16.06 18.71
C GLN A 414 -14.85 -15.60 17.25
N ALA A 415 -14.64 -14.31 16.98
CA ALA A 415 -14.65 -13.77 15.62
C ALA A 415 -13.60 -14.45 14.73
N ALA A 416 -12.36 -14.59 15.20
CA ALA A 416 -11.29 -15.24 14.44
C ALA A 416 -11.61 -16.72 14.13
N ARG A 417 -12.24 -17.45 15.05
CA ARG A 417 -12.72 -18.82 14.83
C ARG A 417 -13.82 -18.87 13.75
N ASN A 418 -14.79 -17.97 13.82
CA ASN A 418 -15.87 -17.88 12.83
C ASN A 418 -15.32 -17.51 11.43
N ILE A 419 -14.34 -16.62 11.35
CA ILE A 419 -13.64 -16.28 10.11
C ILE A 419 -12.99 -17.55 9.53
N ARG A 420 -12.28 -18.33 10.36
CA ARG A 420 -11.66 -19.59 9.95
C ARG A 420 -12.72 -20.58 9.42
N LEU A 421 -13.81 -20.80 10.15
CA LEU A 421 -14.88 -21.73 9.74
C LEU A 421 -15.51 -21.35 8.40
N LYS A 422 -15.84 -20.06 8.20
CA LYS A 422 -16.32 -19.55 6.90
C LYS A 422 -15.35 -19.80 5.77
N GLY A 423 -14.04 -19.62 6.02
CA GLY A 423 -13.02 -19.89 5.01
C GLY A 423 -12.92 -21.36 4.64
N ILE A 424 -13.00 -22.25 5.62
CA ILE A 424 -13.03 -23.71 5.41
C ILE A 424 -14.26 -24.11 4.57
N GLU A 425 -15.42 -23.56 4.89
CA GLU A 425 -16.66 -23.78 4.15
C GLU A 425 -16.56 -23.26 2.71
N GLN A 426 -16.06 -22.05 2.51
CA GLN A 426 -15.89 -21.44 1.17
C GLN A 426 -14.91 -22.23 0.30
N LEU A 427 -13.90 -22.86 0.90
CA LEU A 427 -12.90 -23.66 0.20
C LEU A 427 -13.33 -25.12 -0.02
N GLY A 428 -14.45 -25.55 0.55
CA GLY A 428 -14.90 -26.96 0.47
C GLY A 428 -13.93 -27.93 1.14
N LEU A 429 -13.15 -27.46 2.15
CA LEU A 429 -12.11 -28.28 2.78
C LEU A 429 -12.72 -29.36 3.68
N PRO A 430 -12.09 -30.56 3.75
CA PRO A 430 -12.56 -31.66 4.56
C PRO A 430 -12.57 -31.32 6.06
N LEU A 431 -13.37 -32.05 6.83
CA LEU A 431 -13.50 -31.88 8.28
C LEU A 431 -12.15 -31.96 9.03
N ALA A 432 -11.19 -32.72 8.51
CA ALA A 432 -9.83 -32.77 9.04
C ALA A 432 -9.14 -31.41 9.16
N CYS A 433 -9.44 -30.47 8.26
CA CYS A 433 -8.91 -29.09 8.33
C CYS A 433 -9.61 -28.25 9.41
N LYS A 434 -10.72 -28.70 9.94
CA LYS A 434 -11.49 -27.99 10.98
C LYS A 434 -10.90 -28.19 12.37
N TYR A 435 -10.15 -29.30 12.58
CA TYR A 435 -9.67 -29.68 13.90
C TYR A 435 -8.14 -29.81 13.93
N PRO A 436 -7.49 -29.41 15.04
CA PRO A 436 -6.06 -29.69 15.25
C PRO A 436 -5.78 -31.20 15.21
N ALA A 437 -4.63 -31.60 14.69
CA ALA A 437 -4.23 -33.02 14.55
C ALA A 437 -4.34 -33.84 15.85
N LYS A 438 -4.22 -33.20 17.01
CA LYS A 438 -4.39 -33.81 18.33
C LYS A 438 -5.79 -34.43 18.51
N TYR A 439 -6.82 -33.74 18.08
CA TYR A 439 -8.21 -34.20 18.23
C TYR A 439 -8.63 -35.21 17.15
N LEU A 440 -7.99 -35.18 15.97
CA LEU A 440 -8.23 -36.19 14.94
C LEU A 440 -7.81 -37.60 15.39
N LYS A 441 -6.76 -37.72 16.21
CA LYS A 441 -6.35 -39.00 16.78
C LYS A 441 -7.33 -39.55 17.80
N GLU A 442 -8.06 -38.70 18.49
CA GLU A 442 -9.11 -39.09 19.46
C GLU A 442 -10.41 -39.49 18.76
N LEU A 443 -10.78 -38.79 17.67
CA LEU A 443 -11.94 -39.11 16.83
C LEU A 443 -11.79 -40.43 16.06
N VAL A 444 -10.56 -40.77 15.61
CA VAL A 444 -10.29 -42.02 14.89
C VAL A 444 -10.20 -43.22 15.81
N ARG A 445 -9.97 -43.04 17.12
CA ARG A 445 -9.93 -44.11 18.13
C ARG A 445 -11.30 -44.45 18.78
N GLY A 446 -12.30 -43.57 18.54
CA GLY A 446 -13.66 -43.82 19.01
C GLY A 446 -14.40 -44.79 18.08
N ASP A 447 -14.51 -46.04 18.53
CA ASP A 447 -15.30 -47.09 17.90
C ASP A 447 -16.81 -46.82 18.10
N SER A 448 -17.34 -45.74 17.52
CA SER A 448 -18.75 -45.42 17.55
C SER A 448 -19.30 -45.21 16.15
N SER A 449 -20.20 -46.09 15.80
CA SER A 449 -20.97 -46.15 14.54
C SER A 449 -22.02 -45.04 14.39
N GLU A 450 -21.98 -43.97 15.20
CA GLU A 450 -22.87 -42.84 15.09
C GLU A 450 -22.15 -41.62 14.44
N PRO A 451 -22.83 -40.89 13.54
CA PRO A 451 -22.26 -39.68 12.98
C PRO A 451 -22.09 -38.63 14.07
N VAL A 452 -20.85 -38.31 14.42
CA VAL A 452 -20.50 -37.27 15.39
C VAL A 452 -21.18 -35.95 14.98
N GLN A 453 -22.09 -35.46 15.76
CA GLN A 453 -22.75 -34.17 15.50
C GLN A 453 -21.71 -33.03 15.59
N LEU A 454 -21.87 -32.01 14.77
CA LEU A 454 -20.97 -30.85 14.70
C LEU A 454 -20.82 -30.15 16.06
N SER A 455 -21.85 -30.23 16.93
CA SER A 455 -21.88 -29.77 18.31
C SER A 455 -20.84 -30.47 19.21
N ASP A 456 -20.65 -31.76 19.07
CA ASP A 456 -19.77 -32.56 19.95
C ASP A 456 -18.28 -32.28 19.66
N CYS A 457 -17.98 -31.87 18.44
CA CYS A 457 -16.63 -31.52 18.01
C CYS A 457 -16.27 -30.08 18.36
N LEU A 458 -17.25 -29.17 18.52
CA LEU A 458 -16.99 -27.77 18.83
C LEU A 458 -16.68 -27.56 20.33
N GLY A 459 -17.14 -28.43 21.20
CA GLY A 459 -16.82 -28.43 22.64
C GLY A 459 -15.38 -28.80 22.98
N MET A 460 -14.65 -29.47 22.06
CA MET A 460 -13.28 -29.91 22.30
C MET A 460 -12.20 -28.78 22.14
N TYR A 461 -12.60 -27.54 21.92
CA TYR A 461 -11.69 -26.41 21.84
C TYR A 461 -11.36 -25.76 23.18
N GLU A 462 -11.83 -26.28 24.28
CA GLU A 462 -11.38 -25.88 25.61
C GLU A 462 -10.01 -26.48 25.91
N THR A 463 -8.94 -25.88 25.32
CA THR A 463 -7.64 -26.04 25.96
C THR A 463 -7.63 -25.09 27.15
N PRO A 464 -7.44 -25.62 28.40
CA PRO A 464 -7.15 -24.75 29.51
C PRO A 464 -5.92 -23.90 29.11
N TYR A 465 -6.02 -22.59 29.23
CA TYR A 465 -4.83 -21.73 29.19
C TYR A 465 -3.80 -22.39 30.10
N PRO A 466 -2.55 -22.60 29.68
CA PRO A 466 -1.52 -22.88 30.65
C PRO A 466 -1.55 -21.68 31.60
N GLU A 467 -1.96 -21.94 32.84
CA GLU A 467 -1.80 -20.98 33.91
C GLU A 467 -0.38 -20.47 33.82
N SER A 468 -0.25 -19.14 33.74
CA SER A 468 1.04 -18.48 33.78
C SER A 468 1.70 -18.94 35.08
N THR A 469 2.55 -19.96 34.99
CA THR A 469 3.45 -20.30 36.06
C THR A 469 4.25 -19.06 36.34
N GLY A 470 3.92 -18.40 37.43
CA GLY A 470 4.57 -17.18 37.89
C GLY A 470 6.05 -17.43 38.09
N VAL A 471 6.82 -17.07 37.08
CA VAL A 471 8.25 -16.84 37.27
C VAL A 471 8.35 -15.61 38.13
N LYS A 472 8.54 -15.85 39.44
CA LYS A 472 8.95 -14.80 40.39
C LYS A 472 10.31 -14.28 39.92
N GLU A 473 10.32 -13.13 39.25
CA GLU A 473 11.54 -12.37 39.03
C GLU A 473 12.11 -12.02 40.41
N LYS A 474 13.25 -12.61 40.74
CA LYS A 474 14.08 -12.20 41.88
C LYS A 474 14.57 -10.78 41.60
N LYS A 475 14.04 -9.80 42.32
CA LYS A 475 14.58 -8.45 42.40
C LYS A 475 15.95 -8.51 43.06
N THR A 476 16.99 -8.32 42.27
CA THR A 476 18.34 -8.04 42.79
C THR A 476 18.40 -6.56 43.20
N PRO A 477 18.88 -6.21 44.41
CA PRO A 477 18.93 -4.83 44.84
C PRO A 477 20.02 -4.06 44.10
N LEU A 478 19.68 -2.92 43.53
CA LEU A 478 20.63 -1.95 42.99
C LEU A 478 21.54 -1.41 44.11
N SER A 479 22.79 -1.78 44.07
CA SER A 479 23.84 -1.15 44.84
C SER A 479 24.08 0.29 44.35
N LYS A 480 24.07 1.21 45.33
CA LYS A 480 24.43 2.62 45.17
C LYS A 480 25.83 2.75 44.58
N GLN A 481 25.98 3.35 43.42
CA GLN A 481 27.25 3.94 42.98
C GLN A 481 27.18 5.47 43.05
N LYS A 482 28.21 5.99 43.69
CA LYS A 482 28.42 7.37 44.10
C LYS A 482 28.54 8.32 42.90
N ALA A 483 28.02 9.52 43.11
CA ALA A 483 28.29 10.70 42.31
C ALA A 483 29.77 11.07 42.33
N PHE A 484 30.36 11.33 41.17
CA PHE A 484 31.56 12.14 41.03
C PHE A 484 31.17 13.47 40.40
N ALA A 485 31.38 14.51 41.21
CA ALA A 485 31.38 15.89 40.78
C ALA A 485 32.70 16.18 40.04
N GLY A 486 32.65 16.83 38.92
CA GLY A 486 33.78 17.38 38.18
C GLY A 486 33.39 18.71 37.58
N GLU A 487 34.13 19.73 38.01
CA GLU A 487 33.96 21.15 37.76
C GLU A 487 34.16 21.58 36.29
N PRO A 488 33.78 22.83 35.93
CA PRO A 488 33.82 23.33 34.57
C PRO A 488 35.16 23.95 34.22
N VAL A 489 35.65 23.72 33.01
CA VAL A 489 36.76 24.50 32.42
C VAL A 489 36.23 25.24 31.19
N ARG A 490 36.30 26.57 31.30
CA ARG A 490 36.23 27.68 30.32
C ARG A 490 35.67 27.43 28.91
#